data_bbc37d7cfd686d02dc8077c4fafcceab
#
_entry.id   bbc37d7cfd686d02dc8077c4fafcceab
#
_cell.length_a   1.000
_cell.length_b   1.000
_cell.length_c   1.000
_cell.angle_alpha   90.00
_cell.angle_beta   90.00
_cell.angle_gamma   90.00
#
_symmetry.space_group_name_H-M   'P 1'
#
loop_
_entity.id
_entity.type
_entity.pdbx_description
1 polymer ?
#
loop_
_entity_poly.entity_id
_entity_poly.type
_entity_poly.pdbx_seq_one_letter_code
_entity_poly.pdbx_strand_id
1 'polypeptide(L)'
;VSPEIKATDVKALRERTGAAMMDCKSALTEADGDIDKAIELLRVKGQASAAKRSGRSTSEGIVASYVHATGRIGSLVEIQCETDFVARNDDFKAFAAEIALHIAAAAPRYVAADDVPAAEEAAERAVFEQKAAEEGKPEDVRERIVEGQLAKWRKEVALLDQPHVNADKHEGKTIEQLRAEASAKT
;
A
#
# COMPACT_ATOMS: atom_id res chain seq x y z
N VAL A 1 10.44 8.48 -37.15
CA VAL A 1 9.05 8.97 -37.28
C VAL A 1 8.34 8.45 -36.04
N SER A 2 7.99 9.36 -35.13
CA SER A 2 7.22 8.99 -33.93
C SER A 2 5.87 8.41 -34.36
N PRO A 3 5.39 7.32 -33.78
CA PRO A 3 4.10 6.74 -34.14
C PRO A 3 2.98 7.75 -33.82
N GLU A 4 1.99 7.82 -34.70
CA GLU A 4 0.80 8.64 -34.49
C GLU A 4 -0.03 8.02 -33.37
N ILE A 5 -0.05 8.68 -32.21
CA ILE A 5 -0.83 8.25 -31.05
C ILE A 5 -2.32 8.51 -31.30
N LYS A 6 -3.11 7.46 -31.45
CA LYS A 6 -4.55 7.57 -31.69
C LYS A 6 -5.30 7.91 -30.39
N ALA A 7 -6.37 8.69 -30.50
CA ALA A 7 -7.23 9.00 -29.37
C ALA A 7 -7.85 7.76 -28.71
N THR A 8 -8.05 6.68 -29.49
CA THR A 8 -8.51 5.39 -29.00
C THR A 8 -7.52 4.74 -28.02
N ASP A 9 -6.22 4.82 -28.31
CA ASP A 9 -5.16 4.21 -27.50
C ASP A 9 -5.00 4.99 -26.19
N VAL A 10 -5.10 6.32 -26.26
CA VAL A 10 -5.11 7.18 -25.07
C VAL A 10 -6.32 6.86 -24.16
N LYS A 11 -7.50 6.66 -24.76
CA LYS A 11 -8.70 6.29 -24.01
C LYS A 11 -8.56 4.91 -23.37
N ALA A 12 -8.08 3.92 -24.10
CA ALA A 12 -7.85 2.57 -23.60
C ALA A 12 -6.83 2.56 -22.45
N LEU A 13 -5.73 3.31 -22.58
CA LEU A 13 -4.74 3.44 -21.53
C LEU A 13 -5.32 4.10 -20.27
N ARG A 14 -6.15 5.14 -20.45
CA ARG A 14 -6.83 5.81 -19.33
C ARG A 14 -7.80 4.86 -18.61
N GLU A 15 -8.57 4.08 -19.34
CA GLU A 15 -9.49 3.09 -18.75
C GLU A 15 -8.75 2.02 -17.94
N ARG A 16 -7.55 1.64 -18.37
CA ARG A 16 -6.71 0.66 -17.66
C ARG A 16 -5.97 1.23 -16.44
N THR A 17 -5.60 2.51 -16.47
CA THR A 17 -4.69 3.11 -15.47
C THR A 17 -5.36 4.12 -14.55
N GLY A 18 -6.51 4.68 -14.95
CA GLY A 18 -7.15 5.79 -14.26
C GLY A 18 -6.40 7.14 -14.36
N ALA A 19 -5.25 7.18 -15.03
CA ALA A 19 -4.42 8.39 -15.15
C ALA A 19 -5.10 9.49 -15.98
N ALA A 20 -4.67 10.75 -15.80
CA ALA A 20 -5.20 11.88 -16.56
C ALA A 20 -4.95 11.72 -18.07
N MET A 21 -5.86 12.19 -18.90
CA MET A 21 -5.82 12.04 -20.37
C MET A 21 -4.50 12.54 -20.98
N MET A 22 -3.97 13.66 -20.48
CA MET A 22 -2.73 14.24 -20.97
C MET A 22 -1.51 13.42 -20.56
N ASP A 23 -1.53 12.83 -19.37
CA ASP A 23 -0.47 11.95 -18.88
C ASP A 23 -0.44 10.65 -19.67
N CYS A 24 -1.61 10.07 -19.98
CA CYS A 24 -1.72 8.92 -20.87
C CYS A 24 -1.16 9.21 -22.26
N LYS A 25 -1.49 10.37 -22.84
CA LYS A 25 -0.95 10.78 -24.15
C LYS A 25 0.56 10.96 -24.10
N SER A 26 1.07 11.63 -23.07
CA SER A 26 2.51 11.82 -22.87
C SER A 26 3.25 10.49 -22.71
N ALA A 27 2.72 9.59 -21.89
CA ALA A 27 3.30 8.27 -21.66
C ALA A 27 3.32 7.41 -22.94
N LEU A 28 2.24 7.40 -23.73
CA LEU A 28 2.21 6.71 -25.01
C LEU A 28 3.20 7.30 -26.02
N THR A 29 3.36 8.62 -26.04
CA THR A 29 4.35 9.26 -26.91
C THR A 29 5.77 8.86 -26.50
N GLU A 30 6.08 8.87 -25.21
CA GLU A 30 7.38 8.49 -24.66
C GLU A 30 7.69 6.97 -24.84
N ALA A 31 6.63 6.16 -24.84
CA ALA A 31 6.70 4.72 -25.05
C ALA A 31 6.63 4.30 -26.53
N ASP A 32 6.66 5.25 -27.49
CA ASP A 32 6.51 4.98 -28.92
C ASP A 32 5.25 4.16 -29.28
N GLY A 33 4.14 4.39 -28.55
CA GLY A 33 2.88 3.69 -28.74
C GLY A 33 2.75 2.34 -28.04
N ASP A 34 3.77 1.88 -27.34
CA ASP A 34 3.76 0.65 -26.55
C ASP A 34 2.94 0.86 -25.27
N ILE A 35 1.78 0.20 -25.18
CA ILE A 35 0.83 0.36 -24.07
C ILE A 35 1.41 -0.13 -22.75
N ASP A 36 2.15 -1.24 -22.75
CA ASP A 36 2.66 -1.83 -21.50
C ASP A 36 3.82 -0.98 -20.93
N LYS A 37 4.69 -0.45 -21.80
CA LYS A 37 5.69 0.55 -21.39
C LYS A 37 5.05 1.85 -20.92
N ALA A 38 3.97 2.30 -21.56
CA ALA A 38 3.25 3.49 -21.12
C ALA A 38 2.62 3.30 -19.73
N ILE A 39 2.08 2.13 -19.41
CA ILE A 39 1.60 1.80 -18.06
C ILE A 39 2.72 1.91 -17.04
N GLU A 40 3.88 1.34 -17.34
CA GLU A 40 5.03 1.38 -16.42
C GLU A 40 5.51 2.83 -16.19
N LEU A 41 5.60 3.64 -17.26
CA LEU A 41 5.93 5.06 -17.16
C LEU A 41 4.92 5.83 -16.30
N LEU A 42 3.62 5.57 -16.48
CA LEU A 42 2.57 6.19 -15.66
C LEU A 42 2.68 5.76 -14.21
N ARG A 43 2.99 4.50 -13.93
CA ARG A 43 3.18 4.00 -12.57
C ARG A 43 4.34 4.72 -11.88
N VAL A 44 5.49 4.85 -12.54
CA VAL A 44 6.66 5.55 -12.00
C VAL A 44 6.37 7.04 -11.77
N LYS A 45 5.74 7.71 -12.74
CA LYS A 45 5.36 9.13 -12.61
C LYS A 45 4.33 9.35 -11.50
N GLY A 46 3.34 8.46 -11.37
CA GLY A 46 2.34 8.49 -10.31
C GLY A 46 2.95 8.33 -8.93
N GLN A 47 3.86 7.37 -8.75
CA GLN A 47 4.60 7.18 -7.49
C GLN A 47 5.44 8.42 -7.13
N ALA A 48 6.14 9.02 -8.09
CA ALA A 48 6.92 10.24 -7.87
C ALA A 48 6.02 11.44 -7.50
N SER A 49 4.82 11.54 -8.08
CA SER A 49 3.83 12.56 -7.75
C SER A 49 3.25 12.34 -6.34
N ALA A 50 2.90 11.10 -5.99
CA ALA A 50 2.43 10.74 -4.66
C ALA A 50 3.48 11.05 -3.58
N ALA A 51 4.74 10.72 -3.83
CA ALA A 51 5.84 11.05 -2.92
C ALA A 51 5.99 12.57 -2.69
N LYS A 52 5.82 13.39 -3.73
CA LYS A 52 5.85 14.87 -3.59
C LYS A 52 4.67 15.41 -2.78
N ARG A 53 3.56 14.68 -2.71
CA ARG A 53 2.35 15.06 -1.97
C ARG A 53 2.32 14.53 -0.54
N SER A 54 3.19 13.61 -0.17
CA SER A 54 3.19 12.94 1.13
C SER A 54 3.27 13.86 2.36
N GLY A 55 3.74 15.10 2.18
CA GLY A 55 3.80 16.11 3.26
C GLY A 55 2.61 17.08 3.28
N ARG A 56 1.59 16.89 2.44
CA ARG A 56 0.41 17.77 2.44
C ARG A 56 -0.57 17.40 3.54
N SER A 57 -1.29 18.41 4.04
CA SER A 57 -2.35 18.20 5.02
C SER A 57 -3.51 17.45 4.39
N THR A 58 -4.02 16.44 5.10
CA THR A 58 -5.21 15.70 4.76
C THR A 58 -6.26 15.97 5.83
N SER A 59 -7.24 16.81 5.51
CA SER A 59 -8.31 17.22 6.41
C SER A 59 -9.68 16.64 6.05
N GLU A 60 -9.78 16.08 4.85
CA GLU A 60 -10.96 15.38 4.36
C GLU A 60 -10.74 13.87 4.39
N GLY A 61 -11.79 13.08 4.19
CA GLY A 61 -11.66 11.63 4.19
C GLY A 61 -13.00 10.91 4.31
N ILE A 62 -12.93 9.61 4.53
CA ILE A 62 -14.10 8.77 4.79
C ILE A 62 -13.82 7.78 5.92
N VAL A 63 -14.87 7.39 6.62
CA VAL A 63 -14.86 6.23 7.51
C VAL A 63 -15.46 5.05 6.76
N ALA A 64 -14.66 4.00 6.58
CA ALA A 64 -15.12 2.73 6.02
C ALA A 64 -15.27 1.70 7.13
N SER A 65 -16.22 0.77 6.93
CA SER A 65 -16.46 -0.33 7.87
C SER A 65 -16.53 -1.66 7.14
N TYR A 66 -16.12 -2.70 7.84
CA TYR A 66 -16.33 -4.08 7.40
C TYR A 66 -16.91 -4.89 8.56
N VAL A 67 -17.94 -5.67 8.27
CA VAL A 67 -18.49 -6.66 9.21
C VAL A 67 -18.49 -8.00 8.51
N HIS A 68 -17.78 -8.96 9.12
CA HIS A 68 -17.71 -10.32 8.55
C HIS A 68 -19.08 -11.01 8.59
N ALA A 69 -19.34 -11.89 7.63
CA ALA A 69 -20.63 -12.58 7.49
C ALA A 69 -21.12 -13.29 8.76
N THR A 70 -20.19 -13.71 9.63
CA THR A 70 -20.53 -14.30 10.93
C THR A 70 -21.02 -13.29 11.98
N GLY A 71 -20.91 -12.00 11.73
CA GLY A 71 -21.27 -10.93 12.67
C GLY A 71 -20.36 -10.82 13.91
N ARG A 72 -19.24 -11.58 13.94
CA ARG A 72 -18.34 -11.65 15.12
C ARG A 72 -17.07 -10.83 14.99
N ILE A 73 -16.72 -10.41 13.79
CA ILE A 73 -15.52 -9.65 13.47
C ILE A 73 -15.94 -8.45 12.66
N GLY A 74 -15.43 -7.29 13.01
CA GLY A 74 -15.63 -6.06 12.26
C GLY A 74 -14.49 -5.10 12.48
N SER A 75 -14.39 -4.13 11.59
CA SER A 75 -13.42 -3.04 11.66
C SER A 75 -14.06 -1.73 11.24
N LEU A 76 -13.51 -0.63 11.77
CA LEU A 76 -13.73 0.73 11.31
C LEU A 76 -12.36 1.32 10.98
N VAL A 77 -12.25 2.02 9.87
CA VAL A 77 -11.03 2.72 9.47
C VAL A 77 -11.38 4.09 8.91
N GLU A 78 -10.69 5.11 9.38
CA GLU A 78 -10.69 6.44 8.77
C GLU A 78 -9.52 6.51 7.79
N ILE A 79 -9.82 6.90 6.53
CA ILE A 79 -8.80 7.14 5.52
C ILE A 79 -8.94 8.58 5.07
N GLN A 80 -7.88 9.35 5.29
CA GLN A 80 -7.83 10.77 5.01
C GLN A 80 -7.28 11.05 3.60
N CYS A 81 -7.73 12.15 3.00
CA CYS A 81 -7.31 12.67 1.71
C CYS A 81 -7.26 14.19 1.69
N GLU A 82 -6.73 14.77 0.60
CA GLU A 82 -6.54 16.22 0.51
C GLU A 82 -7.86 16.99 0.31
N THR A 83 -8.85 16.40 -0.39
CA THR A 83 -10.09 17.10 -0.77
C THR A 83 -11.33 16.21 -0.65
N ASP A 84 -12.49 16.84 -0.50
CA ASP A 84 -13.79 16.17 -0.51
C ASP A 84 -14.13 15.52 -1.87
N PHE A 85 -13.56 16.02 -2.97
CA PHE A 85 -13.70 15.40 -4.29
C PHE A 85 -13.05 14.01 -4.33
N VAL A 86 -11.87 13.86 -3.72
CA VAL A 86 -11.20 12.57 -3.57
C VAL A 86 -12.01 11.65 -2.66
N ALA A 87 -12.49 12.15 -1.54
CA ALA A 87 -13.31 11.38 -0.60
C ALA A 87 -14.60 10.82 -1.24
N ARG A 88 -15.16 11.51 -2.23
CA ARG A 88 -16.36 11.08 -2.97
C ARG A 88 -16.07 10.15 -4.15
N ASN A 89 -14.81 10.01 -4.54
CA ASN A 89 -14.40 9.16 -5.67
C ASN A 89 -14.67 7.67 -5.34
N ASP A 90 -15.24 6.94 -6.30
CA ASP A 90 -15.59 5.53 -6.10
C ASP A 90 -14.37 4.63 -5.96
N ASP A 91 -13.25 4.94 -6.62
CA ASP A 91 -11.98 4.21 -6.45
C ASP A 91 -11.41 4.40 -5.04
N PHE A 92 -11.53 5.61 -4.47
CA PHE A 92 -11.11 5.89 -3.10
C PHE A 92 -11.98 5.14 -2.08
N LYS A 93 -13.30 5.12 -2.29
CA LYS A 93 -14.23 4.35 -1.44
C LYS A 93 -13.97 2.84 -1.54
N ALA A 94 -13.70 2.33 -2.74
CA ALA A 94 -13.37 0.92 -2.94
C ALA A 94 -12.05 0.56 -2.23
N PHE A 95 -11.02 1.40 -2.33
CA PHE A 95 -9.78 1.25 -1.59
C PHE A 95 -10.04 1.21 -0.07
N ALA A 96 -10.83 2.14 0.46
CA ALA A 96 -11.15 2.18 1.89
C ALA A 96 -11.89 0.92 2.38
N ALA A 97 -12.80 0.38 1.57
CA ALA A 97 -13.49 -0.87 1.87
C ALA A 97 -12.54 -2.08 1.90
N GLU A 98 -11.58 -2.16 0.97
CA GLU A 98 -10.54 -3.20 0.96
C GLU A 98 -9.64 -3.11 2.20
N ILE A 99 -9.27 -1.90 2.63
CA ILE A 99 -8.49 -1.70 3.86
C ILE A 99 -9.29 -2.14 5.11
N ALA A 100 -10.57 -1.79 5.20
CA ALA A 100 -11.42 -2.23 6.30
C ALA A 100 -11.50 -3.77 6.38
N LEU A 101 -11.69 -4.43 5.23
CA LEU A 101 -11.67 -5.90 5.13
C LEU A 101 -10.33 -6.48 5.59
N HIS A 102 -9.22 -5.91 5.11
CA HIS A 102 -7.88 -6.36 5.49
C HIS A 102 -7.64 -6.24 7.00
N ILE A 103 -7.98 -5.09 7.60
CA ILE A 103 -7.84 -4.87 9.05
C ILE A 103 -8.61 -5.91 9.84
N ALA A 104 -9.85 -6.22 9.44
CA ALA A 104 -10.66 -7.23 10.13
C ALA A 104 -10.06 -8.64 10.05
N ALA A 105 -9.33 -8.96 8.97
CA ALA A 105 -8.74 -10.28 8.75
C ALA A 105 -7.32 -10.41 9.31
N ALA A 106 -6.47 -9.38 9.13
CA ALA A 106 -5.06 -9.41 9.50
C ALA A 106 -4.78 -8.86 10.91
N ALA A 107 -5.75 -8.12 11.50
CA ALA A 107 -5.67 -7.55 12.84
C ALA A 107 -4.35 -6.80 13.13
N PRO A 108 -3.91 -5.84 12.30
CA PRO A 108 -2.72 -5.05 12.56
C PRO A 108 -2.87 -4.32 13.89
N ARG A 109 -1.76 -4.09 14.58
CA ARG A 109 -1.72 -3.41 15.89
C ARG A 109 -1.35 -1.94 15.75
N TYR A 110 -0.62 -1.59 14.70
CA TYR A 110 -0.11 -0.26 14.39
C TYR A 110 -0.35 0.07 12.93
N VAL A 111 -0.38 1.36 12.60
CA VAL A 111 -0.50 1.79 11.21
C VAL A 111 0.83 1.62 10.47
N ALA A 112 1.91 2.13 11.02
CA ALA A 112 3.26 2.02 10.47
C ALA A 112 4.21 1.32 11.45
N ALA A 113 5.34 0.82 10.95
CA ALA A 113 6.36 0.22 11.79
C ALA A 113 6.96 1.22 12.82
N ASP A 114 7.04 2.50 12.45
CA ASP A 114 7.53 3.57 13.32
C ASP A 114 6.57 3.91 14.47
N ASP A 115 5.31 3.47 14.41
CA ASP A 115 4.32 3.63 15.49
C ASP A 115 4.48 2.61 16.61
N VAL A 116 5.31 1.59 16.40
CA VAL A 116 5.57 0.55 17.40
C VAL A 116 6.33 1.16 18.58
N PRO A 117 5.79 1.05 19.83
CA PRO A 117 6.50 1.58 20.99
C PRO A 117 7.84 0.88 21.20
N ALA A 118 8.90 1.66 21.45
CA ALA A 118 10.24 1.12 21.68
C ALA A 118 10.29 0.10 22.83
N ALA A 119 9.45 0.26 23.85
CA ALA A 119 9.36 -0.67 24.97
C ALA A 119 8.80 -2.05 24.54
N GLU A 120 7.84 -2.06 23.60
CA GLU A 120 7.28 -3.30 23.06
C GLU A 120 8.28 -4.00 22.14
N GLU A 121 8.94 -3.25 21.28
CA GLU A 121 10.01 -3.78 20.44
C GLU A 121 11.15 -4.39 21.28
N ALA A 122 11.55 -3.70 22.35
CA ALA A 122 12.58 -4.21 23.27
C ALA A 122 12.15 -5.52 23.99
N ALA A 123 10.87 -5.59 24.35
CA ALA A 123 10.33 -6.82 24.96
C ALA A 123 10.33 -8.00 23.98
N GLU A 124 9.93 -7.76 22.72
CA GLU A 124 9.92 -8.78 21.68
C GLU A 124 11.35 -9.21 21.31
N ARG A 125 12.30 -8.26 21.24
CA ARG A 125 13.73 -8.53 21.06
C ARG A 125 14.23 -9.49 22.13
N ALA A 126 13.94 -9.25 23.41
CA ALA A 126 14.38 -10.11 24.49
C ALA A 126 13.84 -11.55 24.36
N VAL A 127 12.60 -11.71 23.89
CA VAL A 127 12.02 -13.03 23.60
C VAL A 127 12.79 -13.74 22.48
N PHE A 128 13.11 -13.05 21.40
CA PHE A 128 13.87 -13.62 20.28
C PHE A 128 15.32 -13.95 20.67
N GLU A 129 15.97 -13.14 21.50
CA GLU A 129 17.31 -13.37 22.04
C GLU A 129 17.33 -14.65 22.91
N GLN A 130 16.36 -14.77 23.82
CA GLN A 130 16.22 -15.96 24.65
C GLN A 130 16.01 -17.21 23.78
N LYS A 131 15.10 -17.16 22.82
CA LYS A 131 14.83 -18.26 21.90
C LYS A 131 16.07 -18.68 21.11
N ALA A 132 16.81 -17.72 20.56
CA ALA A 132 18.04 -18.00 19.82
C ALA A 132 19.14 -18.63 20.71
N ALA A 133 19.20 -18.25 22.00
CA ALA A 133 20.09 -18.84 22.96
C ALA A 133 19.70 -20.29 23.30
N GLU A 134 18.41 -20.56 23.56
CA GLU A 134 17.88 -21.89 23.84
C GLU A 134 18.05 -22.87 22.67
N GLU A 135 17.95 -22.36 21.42
CA GLU A 135 18.21 -23.13 20.20
C GLU A 135 19.72 -23.45 19.98
N GLY A 136 20.60 -23.00 20.88
CA GLY A 136 22.04 -23.24 20.79
C GLY A 136 22.72 -22.53 19.60
N LYS A 137 22.13 -21.45 19.08
CA LYS A 137 22.74 -20.72 17.96
C LYS A 137 24.06 -20.09 18.40
N PRO A 138 25.11 -20.11 17.53
CA PRO A 138 26.39 -19.44 17.79
C PRO A 138 26.18 -17.93 18.05
N GLU A 139 26.96 -17.36 18.96
CA GLU A 139 26.80 -15.99 19.41
C GLU A 139 26.95 -14.95 18.27
N ASP A 140 27.87 -15.20 17.38
CA ASP A 140 28.16 -14.38 16.19
C ASP A 140 27.00 -14.27 15.19
N VAL A 141 26.08 -15.25 15.19
CA VAL A 141 24.90 -15.24 14.31
C VAL A 141 23.60 -14.87 15.01
N ARG A 142 23.56 -14.89 16.35
CA ARG A 142 22.34 -14.62 17.14
C ARG A 142 21.76 -13.24 16.83
N GLU A 143 22.59 -12.20 16.84
CA GLU A 143 22.14 -10.84 16.56
C GLU A 143 21.45 -10.73 15.19
N ARG A 144 22.03 -11.34 14.17
CA ARG A 144 21.45 -11.33 12.82
C ARG A 144 20.13 -12.10 12.75
N ILE A 145 19.98 -13.19 13.52
CA ILE A 145 18.73 -13.95 13.62
C ILE A 145 17.66 -13.08 14.30
N VAL A 146 18.01 -12.45 15.41
CA VAL A 146 17.09 -11.59 16.18
C VAL A 146 16.63 -10.40 15.34
N GLU A 147 17.53 -9.72 14.65
CA GLU A 147 17.16 -8.62 13.74
C GLU A 147 16.24 -9.10 12.62
N GLY A 148 16.48 -10.26 12.04
CA GLY A 148 15.61 -10.85 11.02
C GLY A 148 14.20 -11.18 11.57
N GLN A 149 14.11 -11.68 12.80
CA GLN A 149 12.84 -11.97 13.46
C GLN A 149 12.08 -10.70 13.82
N LEU A 150 12.77 -9.66 14.32
CA LEU A 150 12.18 -8.35 14.58
C LEU A 150 11.65 -7.69 13.31
N ALA A 151 12.43 -7.73 12.24
CA ALA A 151 12.00 -7.18 10.96
C ALA A 151 10.74 -7.89 10.42
N LYS A 152 10.64 -9.20 10.62
CA LYS A 152 9.44 -9.98 10.28
C LYS A 152 8.27 -9.59 11.18
N TRP A 153 8.47 -9.54 12.48
CA TRP A 153 7.45 -9.18 13.45
C TRP A 153 6.89 -7.78 13.20
N ARG A 154 7.75 -6.77 12.92
CA ARG A 154 7.29 -5.42 12.56
C ARG A 154 6.33 -5.45 11.36
N LYS A 155 6.66 -6.24 10.32
CA LYS A 155 5.77 -6.42 9.16
C LYS A 155 4.45 -7.12 9.48
N GLU A 156 4.43 -7.97 10.50
CA GLU A 156 3.22 -8.66 10.94
C GLU A 156 2.29 -7.75 11.75
N VAL A 157 2.83 -6.78 12.49
CA VAL A 157 2.03 -5.90 13.37
C VAL A 157 1.68 -4.54 12.75
N ALA A 158 2.40 -4.10 11.71
CA ALA A 158 2.21 -2.81 11.05
C ALA A 158 1.37 -2.95 9.77
N LEU A 159 0.22 -2.27 9.74
CA LEU A 159 -0.75 -2.32 8.63
C LEU A 159 -0.09 -2.06 7.28
N LEU A 160 0.70 -0.99 7.17
CA LEU A 160 1.28 -0.55 5.90
C LEU A 160 2.25 -1.57 5.30
N ASP A 161 2.91 -2.37 6.13
CA ASP A 161 3.88 -3.38 5.71
C ASP A 161 3.25 -4.75 5.42
N GLN A 162 1.99 -4.96 5.83
CA GLN A 162 1.29 -6.22 5.59
C GLN A 162 0.94 -6.38 4.11
N PRO A 163 1.16 -7.56 3.49
CA PRO A 163 0.58 -7.87 2.20
C PRO A 163 -0.93 -8.00 2.36
N HIS A 164 -1.70 -7.48 1.39
CA HIS A 164 -3.15 -7.55 1.44
C HIS A 164 -3.63 -9.01 1.53
N VAL A 165 -4.62 -9.29 2.40
CA VAL A 165 -5.14 -10.65 2.65
C VAL A 165 -5.69 -11.33 1.41
N ASN A 166 -6.18 -10.59 0.43
CA ASN A 166 -6.54 -11.10 -0.88
C ASN A 166 -5.36 -10.97 -1.85
N ALA A 167 -4.38 -11.87 -1.71
CA ALA A 167 -3.15 -11.85 -2.49
C ALA A 167 -3.40 -12.03 -3.99
N ASP A 168 -4.40 -12.83 -4.38
CA ASP A 168 -4.72 -13.07 -5.80
C ASP A 168 -5.24 -11.80 -6.48
N LYS A 169 -6.06 -11.02 -5.78
CA LYS A 169 -6.60 -9.74 -6.30
C LYS A 169 -5.54 -8.65 -6.37
N HIS A 170 -4.63 -8.62 -5.42
CA HIS A 170 -3.67 -7.52 -5.23
C HIS A 170 -2.23 -7.93 -5.52
N GLU A 171 -2.00 -9.08 -6.15
CA GLU A 171 -0.65 -9.54 -6.59
C GLU A 171 0.38 -9.59 -5.44
N GLY A 172 -0.07 -9.85 -4.21
CA GLY A 172 0.78 -9.86 -3.02
C GLY A 172 1.33 -8.49 -2.60
N LYS A 173 0.78 -7.40 -3.12
CA LYS A 173 1.17 -6.03 -2.76
C LYS A 173 0.89 -5.74 -1.29
N THR A 174 1.76 -4.94 -0.68
CA THR A 174 1.54 -4.42 0.67
C THR A 174 0.47 -3.31 0.66
N ILE A 175 -0.10 -3.04 1.83
CA ILE A 175 -1.06 -1.93 1.99
C ILE A 175 -0.42 -0.59 1.59
N GLU A 176 0.86 -0.36 1.90
CA GLU A 176 1.57 0.85 1.46
C GLU A 176 1.66 0.96 -0.07
N GLN A 177 1.93 -0.16 -0.76
CA GLN A 177 1.93 -0.16 -2.22
C GLN A 177 0.56 0.14 -2.80
N LEU A 178 -0.50 -0.42 -2.22
CA LEU A 178 -1.88 -0.13 -2.64
C LEU A 178 -2.27 1.32 -2.33
N ARG A 179 -1.83 1.88 -1.19
CA ARG A 179 -2.02 3.28 -0.83
C ARG A 179 -1.35 4.20 -1.84
N ALA A 180 -0.10 3.90 -2.22
CA ALA A 180 0.63 4.67 -3.23
C ALA A 180 -0.06 4.62 -4.61
N GLU A 181 -0.57 3.45 -5.00
CA GLU A 181 -1.33 3.30 -6.26
C GLU A 181 -2.66 4.07 -6.23
N ALA A 182 -3.40 4.02 -5.12
CA ALA A 182 -4.62 4.80 -4.94
C ALA A 182 -4.33 6.31 -5.01
N SER A 183 -3.29 6.78 -4.30
CA SER A 183 -2.86 8.18 -4.35
C SER A 183 -2.39 8.66 -5.73
N ALA A 184 -1.87 7.76 -6.56
CA ALA A 184 -1.47 8.11 -7.92
C ALA A 184 -2.66 8.30 -8.88
N LYS A 185 -3.82 7.68 -8.57
CA LYS A 185 -5.05 7.75 -9.36
C LYS A 185 -5.95 8.91 -8.98
N THR A 186 -5.82 9.40 -7.76
CA THR A 186 -6.64 10.48 -7.16
C THR A 186 -5.83 11.76 -6.97
#